data_e5fdcc7c363fa4ff20882f48aa88cca2
#
_entry.id   e5fdcc7c363fa4ff20882f48aa88cca2
#
_cell.length_a   1.000
_cell.length_b   1.000
_cell.length_c   1.000
_cell.angle_alpha   90.00
_cell.angle_beta   90.00
_cell.angle_gamma   90.00
#
_symmetry.space_group_name_H-M   'P 1'
#
loop_
_entity.id
_entity.type
_entity.pdbx_description
1 polymer ?
#
loop_
_entity_poly.entity_id
_entity_poly.type
_entity_poly.pdbx_seq_one_letter_code
_entity_poly.pdbx_strand_id
1 'polypeptide(L)'
;LDGFHIAFDNWHSTDAPENHELAQQIYRDLRQAGLIDTRVIEQFFDPQKNMFLPDRFIKGECPKCHAKDQYGDNCEVCGAAYAPTDLIEPYSAVSGAKPELRNSEHYFFKLSDPRCEAFLRQYTSSGVLQNEAANKMQEWLGAPGDNKLSNWDISRDAPYFGFEIPDAPGKYFYVWLDAPIGYM
;
A
#
# COMPACT_ATOMS: atom_id res chain seq x y z
N LEU A 1 -24.53 18.40 4.50
CA LEU A 1 -23.69 19.48 3.94
C LEU A 1 -24.46 20.81 3.88
N ASP A 2 -25.77 20.79 3.69
CA ASP A 2 -26.62 22.01 3.62
C ASP A 2 -26.46 22.92 4.83
N GLY A 3 -26.32 22.36 6.04
CA GLY A 3 -26.08 23.13 7.26
C GLY A 3 -24.75 23.90 7.30
N PHE A 4 -23.84 23.63 6.37
CA PHE A 4 -22.57 24.34 6.18
C PHE A 4 -22.55 25.18 4.90
N HIS A 5 -23.69 25.31 4.22
CA HIS A 5 -23.82 26.00 2.92
C HIS A 5 -22.81 25.51 1.87
N ILE A 6 -22.51 24.19 1.88
CA ILE A 6 -21.63 23.54 0.91
C ILE A 6 -22.50 22.87 -0.15
N ALA A 7 -22.34 23.30 -1.40
CA ALA A 7 -22.91 22.66 -2.58
C ALA A 7 -21.78 22.13 -3.46
N PHE A 8 -21.94 20.92 -3.97
CA PHE A 8 -21.02 20.32 -4.93
C PHE A 8 -21.73 20.19 -6.27
N ASP A 9 -21.03 20.53 -7.34
CA ASP A 9 -21.53 20.31 -8.71
C ASP A 9 -21.59 18.80 -9.02
N ASN A 10 -20.68 18.03 -8.44
CA ASN A 10 -20.65 16.58 -8.49
C ASN A 10 -20.22 16.00 -7.14
N TRP A 11 -20.87 14.92 -6.74
CA TRP A 11 -20.52 14.15 -5.54
C TRP A 11 -20.44 12.67 -5.91
N HIS A 12 -19.28 12.05 -5.65
CA HIS A 12 -19.07 10.66 -5.94
C HIS A 12 -18.23 9.97 -4.86
N SER A 13 -18.12 8.65 -4.94
CA SER A 13 -17.35 7.83 -4.00
C SER A 13 -16.29 7.04 -4.75
N THR A 14 -15.14 6.83 -4.12
CA THR A 14 -14.12 5.89 -4.62
C THR A 14 -14.59 4.43 -4.59
N ASP A 15 -15.66 4.12 -3.86
CA ASP A 15 -16.32 2.80 -3.86
C ASP A 15 -17.41 2.70 -4.97
N ALA A 16 -17.27 3.48 -6.04
CA ALA A 16 -18.20 3.47 -7.15
C ALA A 16 -17.90 2.36 -8.15
N PRO A 17 -18.94 1.84 -8.86
CA PRO A 17 -18.75 0.79 -9.86
C PRO A 17 -17.75 1.17 -10.96
N GLU A 18 -17.72 2.43 -11.38
CA GLU A 18 -16.81 2.95 -12.40
C GLU A 18 -15.36 2.88 -11.94
N ASN A 19 -15.11 3.24 -10.68
CA ASN A 19 -13.77 3.13 -10.11
C ASN A 19 -13.32 1.67 -9.98
N HIS A 20 -14.24 0.80 -9.59
CA HIS A 20 -13.99 -0.63 -9.54
C HIS A 20 -13.60 -1.20 -10.91
N GLU A 21 -14.39 -0.90 -11.94
CA GLU A 21 -14.12 -1.36 -13.31
C GLU A 21 -12.76 -0.84 -13.81
N LEU A 22 -12.48 0.45 -13.61
CA LEU A 22 -11.23 1.07 -14.04
C LEU A 22 -10.01 0.50 -13.28
N ALA A 23 -10.11 0.30 -11.97
CA ALA A 23 -9.06 -0.30 -11.16
C ALA A 23 -8.72 -1.73 -11.64
N GLN A 24 -9.74 -2.53 -11.90
CA GLN A 24 -9.56 -3.87 -12.45
C GLN A 24 -8.99 -3.86 -13.87
N GLN A 25 -9.41 -2.90 -14.71
CA GLN A 25 -8.87 -2.78 -16.07
C GLN A 25 -7.38 -2.38 -16.04
N ILE A 26 -7.00 -1.40 -15.25
CA ILE A 26 -5.60 -1.00 -15.06
C ILE A 26 -4.76 -2.19 -14.58
N TYR A 27 -5.26 -2.95 -13.62
CA TYR A 27 -4.57 -4.16 -13.16
C TYR A 27 -4.36 -5.18 -14.29
N ARG A 28 -5.39 -5.46 -15.10
CA ARG A 28 -5.28 -6.39 -16.24
C ARG A 28 -4.23 -5.91 -17.25
N ASP A 29 -4.22 -4.63 -17.55
CA ASP A 29 -3.26 -4.02 -18.48
C ASP A 29 -1.83 -4.11 -17.95
N LEU A 30 -1.61 -3.81 -16.68
CA LEU A 30 -0.31 -3.97 -16.02
C LEU A 30 0.14 -5.43 -16.00
N ARG A 31 -0.77 -6.37 -15.74
CA ARG A 31 -0.48 -7.81 -15.77
C ARG A 31 -0.11 -8.27 -17.18
N GLN A 32 -0.84 -7.83 -18.20
CA GLN A 32 -0.54 -8.14 -19.61
C GLN A 32 0.81 -7.54 -20.03
N ALA A 33 1.17 -6.36 -19.53
CA ALA A 33 2.47 -5.74 -19.76
C ALA A 33 3.63 -6.42 -18.99
N GLY A 34 3.35 -7.45 -18.17
CA GLY A 34 4.34 -8.16 -17.35
C GLY A 34 4.85 -7.35 -16.16
N LEU A 35 4.09 -6.32 -15.73
CA LEU A 35 4.43 -5.43 -14.62
C LEU A 35 3.84 -5.86 -13.27
N ILE A 36 3.12 -6.98 -13.23
CA ILE A 36 2.66 -7.60 -11.98
C ILE A 36 3.49 -8.84 -11.68
N ASP A 37 3.94 -8.94 -10.45
CA ASP A 37 4.68 -10.08 -9.89
C ASP A 37 3.89 -10.67 -8.72
N THR A 38 4.09 -11.95 -8.45
CA THR A 38 3.42 -12.65 -7.35
C THR A 38 4.49 -13.27 -6.45
N ARG A 39 4.39 -13.05 -5.15
CA ARG A 39 5.34 -13.58 -4.15
C ARG A 39 4.62 -14.06 -2.93
N VAL A 40 5.17 -15.10 -2.32
CA VAL A 40 4.76 -15.52 -0.98
C VAL A 40 5.56 -14.70 0.02
N ILE A 41 4.86 -14.06 0.95
CA ILE A 41 5.46 -13.31 2.06
C ILE A 41 4.96 -13.84 3.39
N GLU A 42 5.75 -13.67 4.43
CA GLU A 42 5.30 -13.94 5.81
C GLU A 42 4.59 -12.71 6.38
N GLN A 43 3.43 -12.93 6.96
CA GLN A 43 2.65 -11.90 7.65
C GLN A 43 2.14 -12.40 8.99
N PHE A 44 1.89 -11.48 9.90
CA PHE A 44 1.21 -11.79 11.14
C PHE A 44 -0.27 -12.09 10.92
N PHE A 45 -0.72 -13.15 11.55
CA PHE A 45 -2.09 -13.63 11.52
C PHE A 45 -2.66 -13.68 12.95
N ASP A 46 -3.86 -13.15 13.12
CA ASP A 46 -4.60 -13.23 14.38
C ASP A 46 -5.44 -14.51 14.42
N PRO A 47 -5.08 -15.49 15.28
CA PRO A 47 -5.81 -16.75 15.35
C PRO A 47 -7.20 -16.63 15.98
N GLN A 48 -7.46 -15.56 16.77
CA GLN A 48 -8.76 -15.34 17.38
C GLN A 48 -9.76 -14.69 16.41
N LYS A 49 -9.25 -13.79 15.55
CA LYS A 49 -10.06 -13.11 14.54
C LYS A 49 -10.03 -13.81 13.19
N ASN A 50 -9.15 -14.81 13.03
CA ASN A 50 -8.95 -15.56 11.79
C ASN A 50 -8.68 -14.64 10.60
N MET A 51 -7.73 -13.69 10.77
CA MET A 51 -7.39 -12.70 9.75
C MET A 51 -5.90 -12.35 9.77
N PHE A 52 -5.34 -12.01 8.61
CA PHE A 52 -4.04 -11.36 8.55
C PHE A 52 -4.11 -9.94 9.12
N LEU A 53 -3.03 -9.51 9.75
CA LEU A 53 -2.94 -8.22 10.42
C LEU A 53 -2.20 -7.21 9.54
N PRO A 54 -2.91 -6.22 8.94
CA PRO A 54 -2.26 -5.06 8.37
C PRO A 54 -1.45 -4.28 9.41
N ASP A 55 -0.51 -3.47 8.97
CA ASP A 55 0.43 -2.73 9.82
C ASP A 55 -0.23 -1.96 10.98
N ARG A 56 -1.44 -1.45 10.76
CA ARG A 56 -2.24 -0.73 11.76
C ARG A 56 -2.98 -1.63 12.76
N PHE A 57 -3.03 -2.92 12.51
CA PHE A 57 -3.71 -3.89 13.37
C PHE A 57 -2.72 -4.73 14.20
N ILE A 58 -1.44 -4.44 14.08
CA ILE A 58 -0.40 -5.02 14.92
C ILE A 58 0.34 -3.94 15.69
N LYS A 59 0.62 -4.24 16.93
CA LYS A 59 1.41 -3.40 17.83
C LYS A 59 2.47 -4.23 18.54
N GLY A 60 3.51 -3.54 19.01
CA GLY A 60 4.57 -4.13 19.79
C GLY A 60 5.54 -3.09 20.32
N GLU A 61 6.68 -3.55 20.78
CA GLU A 61 7.77 -2.68 21.19
C GLU A 61 8.66 -2.35 20.00
N CYS A 62 9.04 -1.08 19.89
CA CYS A 62 9.94 -0.60 18.84
C CYS A 62 11.31 -1.31 18.93
N PRO A 63 11.84 -1.88 17.83
CA PRO A 63 13.14 -2.55 17.86
C PRO A 63 14.34 -1.60 18.05
N LYS A 64 14.13 -0.28 17.90
CA LYS A 64 15.22 0.71 18.04
C LYS A 64 15.24 1.44 19.37
N CYS A 65 14.10 1.95 19.82
CA CYS A 65 14.05 2.78 21.05
C CYS A 65 13.30 2.13 22.21
N HIS A 66 12.77 0.91 22.01
CA HIS A 66 12.03 0.14 23.01
C HIS A 66 10.75 0.82 23.52
N ALA A 67 10.22 1.80 22.81
CA ALA A 67 8.92 2.37 23.09
C ALA A 67 7.83 1.31 22.89
N LYS A 68 6.93 1.22 23.87
CA LYS A 68 5.81 0.26 23.85
C LYS A 68 4.69 0.72 22.91
N ASP A 69 3.81 -0.20 22.52
CA ASP A 69 2.57 0.06 21.79
C ASP A 69 2.73 0.73 20.42
N GLN A 70 3.88 0.53 19.78
CA GLN A 70 4.15 1.08 18.46
C GLN A 70 3.51 0.22 17.35
N TYR A 71 3.07 0.87 16.26
CA TYR A 71 2.48 0.20 15.10
C TYR A 71 3.51 -0.56 14.26
N GLY A 72 3.02 -1.43 13.36
CA GLY A 72 3.85 -2.36 12.59
C GLY A 72 4.72 -1.73 11.50
N ASP A 73 4.53 -0.46 11.17
CA ASP A 73 5.24 0.21 10.07
C ASP A 73 6.24 1.26 10.55
N ASN A 74 5.98 1.89 11.72
CA ASN A 74 6.82 2.98 12.22
C ASN A 74 6.67 3.19 13.73
N CYS A 75 7.68 3.82 14.31
CA CYS A 75 7.67 4.26 15.70
C CYS A 75 7.26 5.74 15.80
N GLU A 76 6.18 6.03 16.51
CA GLU A 76 5.72 7.40 16.74
C GLU A 76 6.64 8.18 17.70
N VAL A 77 7.48 7.49 18.47
CA VAL A 77 8.39 8.12 19.43
C VAL A 77 9.73 8.51 18.82
N CYS A 78 10.36 7.62 18.05
CA CYS A 78 11.69 7.87 17.47
C CYS A 78 11.70 8.05 15.94
N GLY A 79 10.54 7.92 15.29
CA GLY A 79 10.41 8.08 13.83
C GLY A 79 11.04 6.95 13.01
N ALA A 80 11.44 5.84 13.64
CA ALA A 80 12.05 4.72 12.93
C ALA A 80 11.00 3.95 12.12
N ALA A 81 11.28 3.67 10.84
CA ALA A 81 10.53 2.72 10.03
C ALA A 81 11.15 1.32 10.17
N TYR A 82 10.30 0.29 10.16
CA TYR A 82 10.66 -1.12 10.27
C TYR A 82 9.55 -2.01 9.68
N ALA A 83 9.84 -3.29 9.46
CA ALA A 83 8.80 -4.24 9.08
C ALA A 83 7.99 -4.69 10.32
N PRO A 84 6.72 -5.05 10.18
CA PRO A 84 5.90 -5.56 11.29
C PRO A 84 6.56 -6.72 12.03
N THR A 85 7.30 -7.57 11.32
CA THR A 85 8.03 -8.72 11.87
C THR A 85 9.22 -8.36 12.74
N ASP A 86 9.68 -7.10 12.70
CA ASP A 86 10.78 -6.60 13.55
C ASP A 86 10.32 -6.17 14.94
N LEU A 87 9.00 -6.02 15.15
CA LEU A 87 8.44 -5.65 16.47
C LEU A 87 8.82 -6.68 17.54
N ILE A 88 9.18 -6.18 18.70
CA ILE A 88 9.43 -6.99 19.89
C ILE A 88 8.09 -7.23 20.59
N GLU A 89 7.82 -8.47 20.97
CA GLU A 89 6.57 -8.88 21.63
C GLU A 89 5.31 -8.38 20.90
N PRO A 90 5.14 -8.69 19.61
CA PRO A 90 3.99 -8.22 18.85
C PRO A 90 2.67 -8.80 19.38
N TYR A 91 1.60 -8.00 19.29
CA TYR A 91 0.25 -8.41 19.61
C TYR A 91 -0.77 -7.79 18.65
N SER A 92 -1.90 -8.47 18.47
CA SER A 92 -3.01 -7.95 17.68
C SER A 92 -3.66 -6.76 18.39
N ALA A 93 -3.70 -5.61 17.72
CA ALA A 93 -4.43 -4.43 18.23
C ALA A 93 -5.95 -4.63 18.24
N VAL A 94 -6.45 -5.68 17.55
CA VAL A 94 -7.88 -5.99 17.43
C VAL A 94 -8.37 -6.91 18.53
N SER A 95 -7.58 -7.93 18.90
CA SER A 95 -7.98 -8.96 19.86
C SER A 95 -7.11 -9.02 21.11
N GLY A 96 -5.91 -8.40 21.08
CA GLY A 96 -4.89 -8.57 22.11
C GLY A 96 -4.14 -9.91 22.03
N ALA A 97 -4.49 -10.79 21.09
CA ALA A 97 -3.86 -12.09 20.95
C ALA A 97 -2.41 -11.96 20.47
N LYS A 98 -1.58 -12.93 20.86
CA LYS A 98 -0.27 -13.12 20.25
C LYS A 98 -0.45 -13.60 18.81
N PRO A 99 0.05 -12.89 17.81
CA PRO A 99 -0.10 -13.28 16.42
C PRO A 99 0.83 -14.43 16.06
N GLU A 100 0.46 -15.13 14.99
CA GLU A 100 1.27 -16.19 14.38
C GLU A 100 1.81 -15.69 13.03
N LEU A 101 3.01 -16.11 12.66
CA LEU A 101 3.51 -15.90 11.30
C LEU A 101 2.89 -16.94 10.36
N ARG A 102 2.30 -16.49 9.27
CA ARG A 102 1.76 -17.32 8.20
C ARG A 102 2.16 -16.79 6.84
N ASN A 103 2.32 -17.70 5.91
CA ASN A 103 2.59 -17.36 4.52
C ASN A 103 1.31 -16.90 3.82
N SER A 104 1.42 -15.82 3.06
CA SER A 104 0.37 -15.34 2.18
C SER A 104 0.95 -14.97 0.81
N GLU A 105 0.23 -15.30 -0.25
CA GLU A 105 0.58 -14.87 -1.61
C GLU A 105 0.15 -13.43 -1.82
N HIS A 106 1.08 -12.57 -2.25
CA HIS A 106 0.85 -11.16 -2.52
C HIS A 106 1.21 -10.77 -3.93
N TYR A 107 0.53 -9.75 -4.44
CA TYR A 107 0.70 -9.19 -5.77
C TYR A 107 1.46 -7.88 -5.68
N PHE A 108 2.48 -7.76 -6.52
CA PHE A 108 3.38 -6.60 -6.52
C PHE A 108 3.38 -5.92 -7.88
N PHE A 109 3.19 -4.61 -7.88
CA PHE A 109 3.50 -3.81 -9.04
C PHE A 109 5.02 -3.62 -9.13
N LYS A 110 5.60 -3.96 -10.29
CA LYS A 110 7.05 -3.86 -10.55
C LYS A 110 7.48 -2.41 -10.77
N LEU A 111 7.35 -1.58 -9.76
CA LEU A 111 7.71 -0.16 -9.82
C LEU A 111 9.21 0.02 -10.13
N SER A 112 10.06 -0.93 -9.75
CA SER A 112 11.49 -0.97 -10.06
C SER A 112 11.81 -1.41 -11.50
N ASP A 113 10.82 -1.75 -12.33
CA ASP A 113 11.06 -2.07 -13.74
C ASP A 113 11.67 -0.87 -14.47
N PRO A 114 12.72 -1.06 -15.31
CA PRO A 114 13.35 0.05 -16.02
C PRO A 114 12.40 0.91 -16.86
N ARG A 115 11.31 0.33 -17.37
CA ARG A 115 10.26 1.07 -18.10
C ARG A 115 9.54 2.07 -17.20
N CYS A 116 9.23 1.66 -15.95
CA CYS A 116 8.59 2.52 -14.95
C CYS A 116 9.56 3.63 -14.51
N GLU A 117 10.80 3.29 -14.23
CA GLU A 117 11.82 4.28 -13.86
C GLU A 117 12.02 5.33 -14.98
N ALA A 118 12.18 4.89 -16.23
CA ALA A 118 12.35 5.79 -17.37
C ALA A 118 11.15 6.74 -17.53
N PHE A 119 9.93 6.20 -17.46
CA PHE A 119 8.70 6.99 -17.51
C PHE A 119 8.65 8.02 -16.37
N LEU A 120 8.89 7.60 -15.12
CA LEU A 120 8.84 8.49 -13.97
C LEU A 120 9.89 9.60 -14.06
N ARG A 121 11.11 9.29 -14.47
CA ARG A 121 12.16 10.31 -14.67
C ARG A 121 11.76 11.33 -15.73
N GLN A 122 11.23 10.89 -16.85
CA GLN A 122 10.74 11.77 -17.90
C GLN A 122 9.57 12.64 -17.40
N TYR A 123 8.58 12.03 -16.76
CA TYR A 123 7.40 12.71 -16.26
C TYR A 123 7.74 13.76 -15.20
N THR A 124 8.55 13.41 -14.21
CA THR A 124 8.89 14.31 -13.10
C THR A 124 9.81 15.46 -13.52
N SER A 125 10.52 15.32 -14.65
CA SER A 125 11.37 16.40 -15.21
C SER A 125 10.68 17.23 -16.28
N SER A 126 9.43 16.91 -16.67
CA SER A 126 8.72 17.55 -17.78
C SER A 126 8.13 18.94 -17.45
N GLY A 127 8.16 19.36 -16.20
CA GLY A 127 7.57 20.62 -15.74
C GLY A 127 6.06 20.54 -15.45
N VAL A 128 5.44 19.34 -15.48
CA VAL A 128 4.02 19.15 -15.14
C VAL A 128 3.78 19.23 -13.62
N LEU A 129 4.79 18.88 -12.83
CA LEU A 129 4.72 18.91 -11.37
C LEU A 129 5.25 20.25 -10.83
N GLN A 130 4.71 20.65 -9.67
CA GLN A 130 5.32 21.71 -8.88
C GLN A 130 6.77 21.36 -8.54
N ASN A 131 7.64 22.36 -8.47
CA ASN A 131 9.08 22.14 -8.27
C ASN A 131 9.40 21.34 -6.99
N GLU A 132 8.68 21.61 -5.91
CA GLU A 132 8.85 20.92 -4.63
C GLU A 132 8.51 19.42 -4.75
N ALA A 133 7.41 19.10 -5.44
CA ALA A 133 7.01 17.73 -5.70
C ALA A 133 8.01 17.03 -6.64
N ALA A 134 8.43 17.68 -7.72
CA ALA A 134 9.43 17.16 -8.65
C ALA A 134 10.76 16.86 -7.94
N ASN A 135 11.24 17.78 -7.10
CA ASN A 135 12.47 17.60 -6.32
C ASN A 135 12.36 16.41 -5.36
N LYS A 136 11.22 16.27 -4.69
CA LYS A 136 10.99 15.12 -3.79
C LYS A 136 10.97 13.80 -4.53
N MET A 137 10.37 13.75 -5.71
CA MET A 137 10.39 12.55 -6.57
C MET A 137 11.82 12.19 -7.00
N GLN A 138 12.69 13.18 -7.28
CA GLN A 138 14.09 12.92 -7.60
C GLN A 138 14.86 12.27 -6.44
N GLU A 139 14.57 12.63 -5.20
CA GLU A 139 15.17 11.97 -4.04
C GLU A 139 14.84 10.47 -4.00
N TRP A 140 13.58 10.11 -4.30
CA TRP A 140 13.11 8.72 -4.32
C TRP A 140 13.65 7.93 -5.51
N LEU A 141 13.78 8.57 -6.66
CA LEU A 141 14.35 7.94 -7.85
C LEU A 141 15.87 7.74 -7.72
N GLY A 142 16.55 8.58 -6.94
CA GLY A 142 18.01 8.59 -6.84
C GLY A 142 18.69 9.10 -8.12
N ALA A 143 20.02 9.00 -8.18
CA ALA A 143 20.77 9.35 -9.36
C ALA A 143 20.39 8.44 -10.57
N PRO A 144 20.55 8.92 -11.83
CA PRO A 144 20.35 8.07 -12.99
C PRO A 144 21.19 6.79 -12.90
N GLY A 145 20.52 5.63 -12.97
CA GLY A 145 21.14 4.31 -12.85
C GLY A 145 21.13 3.70 -11.45
N ASP A 146 20.80 4.46 -10.39
CA ASP A 146 20.73 3.93 -9.02
C ASP A 146 19.50 3.03 -8.80
N ASN A 147 18.43 3.28 -9.53
CA ASN A 147 17.11 2.63 -9.39
C ASN A 147 16.75 2.27 -7.94
N LYS A 148 16.47 3.29 -7.13
CA LYS A 148 16.12 3.12 -5.70
C LYS A 148 14.66 2.69 -5.46
N LEU A 149 13.88 2.58 -6.53
CA LEU A 149 12.48 2.17 -6.43
C LEU A 149 12.40 0.69 -6.06
N SER A 150 11.52 0.36 -5.14
CA SER A 150 11.16 -1.01 -4.81
C SER A 150 9.82 -1.38 -5.43
N ASN A 151 9.59 -2.68 -5.65
CA ASN A 151 8.26 -3.14 -6.06
C ASN A 151 7.24 -2.88 -4.96
N TRP A 152 6.05 -2.48 -5.38
CA TRP A 152 4.99 -2.06 -4.48
C TRP A 152 3.96 -3.17 -4.28
N ASP A 153 3.73 -3.59 -3.03
CA ASP A 153 2.67 -4.53 -2.67
C ASP A 153 1.30 -3.86 -2.83
N ILE A 154 0.54 -4.33 -3.81
CA ILE A 154 -0.77 -3.81 -4.19
C ILE A 154 -1.93 -4.66 -3.68
N SER A 155 -1.65 -5.69 -2.88
CA SER A 155 -2.67 -6.63 -2.41
C SER A 155 -2.86 -6.63 -0.91
N ARG A 156 -4.07 -7.01 -0.48
CA ARG A 156 -4.41 -7.25 0.92
C ARG A 156 -5.28 -8.48 1.03
N ASP A 157 -5.11 -9.23 2.12
CA ASP A 157 -5.91 -10.42 2.42
C ASP A 157 -7.30 -10.07 2.97
N ALA A 158 -8.28 -10.90 2.68
CA ALA A 158 -9.59 -10.85 3.35
C ALA A 158 -9.44 -11.08 4.87
N PRO A 159 -10.29 -10.45 5.72
CA PRO A 159 -11.32 -9.48 5.36
C PRO A 159 -10.73 -8.08 5.15
N TYR A 160 -11.03 -7.46 4.03
CA TYR A 160 -10.55 -6.13 3.69
C TYR A 160 -11.63 -5.36 2.93
N PHE A 161 -11.81 -4.07 3.24
CA PHE A 161 -12.68 -3.19 2.48
C PHE A 161 -11.94 -2.67 1.24
N GLY A 162 -12.40 -3.02 0.05
CA GLY A 162 -11.78 -2.63 -1.20
C GLY A 162 -12.27 -3.50 -2.35
N PHE A 163 -11.72 -3.30 -3.52
CA PHE A 163 -12.05 -4.07 -4.72
C PHE A 163 -11.23 -5.34 -4.80
N GLU A 164 -11.89 -6.46 -5.08
CA GLU A 164 -11.21 -7.74 -5.25
C GLU A 164 -10.34 -7.74 -6.52
N ILE A 165 -9.14 -8.31 -6.39
CA ILE A 165 -8.20 -8.45 -7.50
C ILE A 165 -8.74 -9.51 -8.47
N PRO A 166 -8.83 -9.24 -9.79
CA PRO A 166 -9.25 -10.22 -10.77
C PRO A 166 -8.42 -11.50 -10.71
N ASP A 167 -9.08 -12.65 -10.78
CA ASP A 167 -8.46 -13.99 -10.74
C ASP A 167 -7.67 -14.33 -9.45
N ALA A 168 -7.92 -13.57 -8.36
CA ALA A 168 -7.28 -13.77 -7.06
C ALA A 168 -8.31 -13.74 -5.92
N PRO A 169 -9.15 -14.78 -5.75
CA PRO A 169 -10.21 -14.81 -4.75
C PRO A 169 -9.69 -14.55 -3.33
N GLY A 170 -10.34 -13.64 -2.60
CA GLY A 170 -9.96 -13.25 -1.25
C GLY A 170 -8.76 -12.30 -1.17
N LYS A 171 -8.31 -11.78 -2.31
CA LYS A 171 -7.29 -10.72 -2.40
C LYS A 171 -7.91 -9.44 -2.91
N TYR A 172 -7.61 -8.34 -2.24
CA TYR A 172 -8.16 -7.01 -2.50
C TYR A 172 -7.06 -6.05 -2.88
N PHE A 173 -7.36 -5.05 -3.70
CA PHE A 173 -6.42 -3.97 -3.96
C PHE A 173 -6.15 -3.16 -2.70
N TYR A 174 -4.90 -2.82 -2.50
CA TYR A 174 -4.53 -1.86 -1.47
C TYR A 174 -5.10 -0.48 -1.81
N VAL A 175 -5.70 0.18 -0.82
CA VAL A 175 -6.42 1.45 -0.99
C VAL A 175 -5.63 2.54 -1.74
N TRP A 176 -4.31 2.56 -1.64
CA TRP A 176 -3.49 3.53 -2.37
C TRP A 176 -3.30 3.18 -3.86
N LEU A 177 -3.81 2.04 -4.32
CA LEU A 177 -3.93 1.75 -5.75
C LEU A 177 -5.27 2.26 -6.29
N ASP A 178 -6.38 1.91 -5.65
CA ASP A 178 -7.73 2.19 -6.17
C ASP A 178 -8.21 3.63 -5.88
N ALA A 179 -7.89 4.18 -4.72
CA ALA A 179 -8.33 5.53 -4.35
C ALA A 179 -7.79 6.62 -5.29
N PRO A 180 -6.50 6.63 -5.70
CA PRO A 180 -6.00 7.61 -6.68
C PRO A 180 -6.65 7.50 -8.06
N ILE A 181 -7.11 6.30 -8.46
CA ILE A 181 -7.82 6.09 -9.72
C ILE A 181 -9.14 6.88 -9.75
N GLY A 182 -9.77 7.07 -8.60
CA GLY A 182 -10.97 7.90 -8.45
C GLY A 182 -10.80 9.36 -8.86
N TYR A 183 -9.58 9.83 -9.11
CA TYR A 183 -9.31 11.17 -9.65
C TYR A 183 -9.18 11.20 -11.19
N MET A 184 -9.24 10.07 -11.85
CA MET A 184 -9.14 9.95 -13.31
C MET A 184 -10.51 10.06 -13.98
#